data_a7a595649afadbf153a15a19bfcc98f7
#
_entry.id   a7a595649afadbf153a15a19bfcc98f7
#
_cell.length_a   1.000
_cell.length_b   1.000
_cell.length_c   1.000
_cell.angle_alpha   90.00
_cell.angle_beta   90.00
_cell.angle_gamma   90.00
#
_symmetry.space_group_name_H-M   'P 1'
#
loop_
_entity.id
_entity.type
_entity.pdbx_description
1 polymer ?
#
loop_
_entity_poly.entity_id
_entity_poly.type
_entity_poly.pdbx_seq_one_letter_code
_entity_poly.pdbx_strand_id
1 'polypeptide(L)'
;MTVYEVVEYITEDFKEDGVHGENASGMYSSIEKARQATLARIAEEYTEEEISAMNIPDDWEYLEVPENDWTAGCTYIIYNYELDGRIE
;
A
#
# COMPACT_ATOMS: atom_id res chain seq x y z
N MET A 1 -14.18 1.33 16.98
CA MET A 1 -12.83 0.83 16.65
C MET A 1 -12.47 1.18 15.21
N THR A 2 -11.31 1.74 15.01
CA THR A 2 -10.84 2.09 13.67
C THR A 2 -9.92 1.00 13.14
N VAL A 3 -10.17 0.56 11.92
CA VAL A 3 -9.28 -0.37 11.24
C VAL A 3 -8.75 0.29 9.98
N TYR A 4 -7.58 -0.15 9.55
CA TYR A 4 -6.86 0.43 8.42
C TYR A 4 -6.62 -0.66 7.38
N GLU A 5 -7.09 -0.40 6.18
CA GLU A 5 -6.91 -1.35 5.07
C GLU A 5 -5.89 -0.80 4.10
N VAL A 6 -4.92 -1.63 3.74
CA VAL A 6 -3.95 -1.28 2.70
C VAL A 6 -4.40 -1.93 1.39
N VAL A 7 -4.55 -1.12 0.37
CA VAL A 7 -4.93 -1.59 -0.96
C VAL A 7 -3.81 -1.28 -1.93
N GLU A 8 -3.44 -2.28 -2.72
CA GLU A 8 -2.39 -2.15 -3.72
C GLU A 8 -3.03 -2.09 -5.10
N TYR A 9 -2.72 -1.04 -5.85
CA TYR A 9 -3.15 -0.89 -7.24
C TYR A 9 -1.94 -1.08 -8.14
N ILE A 10 -2.01 -2.05 -9.02
CA ILE A 10 -0.92 -2.30 -9.96
C ILE A 10 -1.04 -1.29 -11.08
N THR A 11 -0.04 -0.43 -11.19
CA THR A 11 -0.07 0.72 -12.09
C THR A 11 -0.36 0.34 -13.54
N GLU A 12 0.25 -0.72 -14.00
CA GLU A 12 0.09 -1.14 -15.38
C GLU A 12 -1.34 -1.55 -15.70
N ASP A 13 -1.91 -2.38 -14.85
CA ASP A 13 -3.29 -2.81 -15.02
C ASP A 13 -4.26 -1.64 -14.92
N PHE A 14 -3.97 -0.74 -14.00
CA PHE A 14 -4.78 0.44 -13.81
C PHE A 14 -4.82 1.30 -15.07
N LYS A 15 -3.70 1.43 -15.74
CA LYS A 15 -3.62 2.24 -16.96
C LYS A 15 -4.39 1.61 -18.12
N GLU A 16 -4.29 0.31 -18.28
CA GLU A 16 -4.89 -0.36 -19.43
C GLU A 16 -6.39 -0.53 -19.30
N ASP A 17 -6.84 -1.00 -18.18
CA ASP A 17 -8.24 -1.33 -17.98
C ASP A 17 -8.99 -0.39 -17.07
N GLY A 18 -8.25 0.37 -16.30
CA GLY A 18 -8.83 1.35 -15.38
C GLY A 18 -9.56 0.75 -14.20
N VAL A 19 -9.55 -0.55 -14.07
CA VAL A 19 -10.35 -1.21 -13.03
C VAL A 19 -9.61 -2.29 -12.30
N HIS A 20 -8.62 -2.88 -12.92
CA HIS A 20 -7.99 -4.07 -12.38
C HIS A 20 -6.71 -3.78 -11.65
N GLY A 21 -6.24 -4.74 -10.91
CA GLY A 21 -5.01 -4.61 -10.16
C GLY A 21 -5.18 -4.15 -8.73
N GLU A 22 -6.43 -4.04 -8.28
CA GLU A 22 -6.68 -3.72 -6.88
C GLU A 22 -6.54 -4.99 -6.06
N ASN A 23 -5.62 -4.97 -5.12
CA ASN A 23 -5.39 -6.10 -4.23
C ASN A 23 -5.34 -5.61 -2.79
N ALA A 24 -6.17 -6.19 -1.94
CA ALA A 24 -6.12 -5.88 -0.53
C ALA A 24 -4.86 -6.52 0.06
N SER A 25 -4.01 -5.71 0.64
CA SER A 25 -2.77 -6.20 1.25
C SER A 25 -2.93 -6.53 2.72
N GLY A 26 -4.04 -6.19 3.32
CA GLY A 26 -4.35 -6.57 4.70
C GLY A 26 -5.07 -5.47 5.45
N MET A 27 -5.55 -5.86 6.63
CA MET A 27 -6.24 -4.94 7.54
C MET A 27 -5.50 -4.91 8.86
N TYR A 28 -5.38 -3.73 9.43
CA TYR A 28 -4.53 -3.51 10.60
C TYR A 28 -5.26 -2.67 11.64
N SER A 29 -4.88 -2.88 12.89
CA SER A 29 -5.50 -2.16 14.01
C SER A 29 -4.91 -0.77 14.24
N SER A 30 -3.80 -0.45 13.59
CA SER A 30 -3.22 0.89 13.67
C SER A 30 -2.62 1.25 12.33
N ILE A 31 -2.53 2.54 12.07
CA ILE A 31 -1.96 3.02 10.82
C ILE A 31 -0.46 2.75 10.76
N GLU A 32 0.21 2.76 11.91
CA GLU A 32 1.63 2.44 11.96
C GLU A 32 1.89 1.01 11.53
N LYS A 33 1.05 0.08 11.98
CA LYS A 33 1.18 -1.32 11.56
C LYS A 33 0.93 -1.48 10.06
N ALA A 34 -0.05 -0.74 9.54
CA ALA A 34 -0.32 -0.76 8.11
C ALA A 34 0.88 -0.26 7.31
N ARG A 35 1.49 0.82 7.77
CA ARG A 35 2.67 1.38 7.11
C ARG A 35 3.86 0.45 7.18
N GLN A 36 4.11 -0.15 8.34
CA GLN A 36 5.21 -1.08 8.51
C GLN A 36 5.06 -2.31 7.64
N ALA A 37 3.87 -2.85 7.56
CA ALA A 37 3.60 -4.01 6.72
C ALA A 37 3.82 -3.69 5.25
N THR A 38 3.40 -2.49 4.81
CA THR A 38 3.58 -2.06 3.43
C THR A 38 5.07 -1.91 3.10
N LEU A 39 5.83 -1.29 4.00
CA LEU A 39 7.26 -1.13 3.77
C LEU A 39 7.99 -2.46 3.74
N ALA A 40 7.56 -3.41 4.57
CA ALA A 40 8.14 -4.76 4.55
C ALA A 40 7.88 -5.45 3.22
N ARG A 41 6.68 -5.26 2.66
CA ARG A 41 6.36 -5.82 1.36
C ARG A 41 7.19 -5.19 0.25
N ILE A 42 7.35 -3.88 0.29
CA ILE A 42 8.18 -3.18 -0.68
C ILE A 42 9.62 -3.69 -0.60
N ALA A 43 10.11 -3.92 0.60
CA ALA A 43 11.48 -4.40 0.80
C ALA A 43 11.73 -5.81 0.25
N GLU A 44 10.68 -6.56 -0.07
CA GLU A 44 10.85 -7.86 -0.70
C GLU A 44 11.24 -7.76 -2.16
N GLU A 45 10.93 -6.63 -2.80
CA GLU A 45 11.17 -6.46 -4.23
C GLU A 45 12.08 -5.27 -4.58
N TYR A 46 12.40 -4.45 -3.60
CA TYR A 46 13.22 -3.25 -3.80
C TYR A 46 14.39 -3.26 -2.85
N THR A 47 15.51 -2.71 -3.30
CA THR A 47 16.69 -2.60 -2.45
C THR A 47 16.53 -1.43 -1.49
N GLU A 48 17.38 -1.40 -0.46
CA GLU A 48 17.38 -0.28 0.48
C GLU A 48 17.67 1.05 -0.22
N GLU A 49 18.55 1.01 -1.22
CA GLU A 49 18.87 2.21 -1.98
C GLU A 49 17.67 2.70 -2.78
N GLU A 50 16.94 1.78 -3.39
CA GLU A 50 15.74 2.13 -4.13
C GLU A 50 14.67 2.72 -3.21
N ILE A 51 14.50 2.12 -2.05
CA ILE A 51 13.52 2.60 -1.07
C ILE A 51 13.89 3.97 -0.56
N SER A 52 15.18 4.19 -0.26
CA SER A 52 15.66 5.50 0.16
C SER A 52 15.41 6.57 -0.89
N ALA A 53 15.57 6.23 -2.15
CA ALA A 53 15.34 7.16 -3.25
C ALA A 53 13.87 7.55 -3.40
N MET A 54 12.97 6.76 -2.89
CA MET A 54 11.53 7.07 -2.96
C MET A 54 11.14 8.22 -2.04
N ASN A 55 11.94 8.52 -1.03
CA ASN A 55 11.65 9.57 -0.04
C ASN A 55 10.27 9.43 0.58
N ILE A 56 9.99 8.23 1.07
CA ILE A 56 8.68 7.91 1.63
C ILE A 56 8.44 8.71 2.91
N PRO A 57 7.37 9.53 2.99
CA PRO A 57 7.07 10.28 4.20
C PRO A 57 6.63 9.34 5.33
N ASP A 58 6.88 9.73 6.57
CA ASP A 58 6.47 8.92 7.71
C ASP A 58 4.95 8.84 7.87
N ASP A 59 4.24 9.82 7.35
CA ASP A 59 2.79 9.93 7.52
C ASP A 59 2.00 9.63 6.25
N TRP A 60 2.58 8.87 5.34
CA TRP A 60 1.93 8.60 4.07
C TRP A 60 0.61 7.82 4.25
N GLU A 61 -0.32 8.12 3.37
CA GLU A 61 -1.56 7.36 3.22
C GLU A 61 -1.78 7.00 1.76
N TYR A 62 -1.02 7.62 0.89
CA TYR A 62 -0.99 7.37 -0.55
C TYR A 62 0.47 7.31 -0.95
N LEU A 63 0.86 6.21 -1.55
CA LEU A 63 2.26 6.01 -1.89
C LEU A 63 2.39 5.42 -3.29
N GLU A 64 3.04 6.15 -4.17
CA GLU A 64 3.36 5.64 -5.50
C GLU A 64 4.74 5.02 -5.47
N VAL A 65 4.83 3.77 -5.90
CA VAL A 65 6.07 3.03 -5.94
C VAL A 65 6.47 2.85 -7.40
N PRO A 66 7.64 3.34 -7.81
CA PRO A 66 8.05 3.27 -9.21
C PRO A 66 8.38 1.84 -9.62
N GLU A 67 8.32 1.58 -10.92
CA GLU A 67 8.75 0.30 -11.44
C GLU A 67 10.26 0.14 -11.30
N ASN A 68 10.70 -1.11 -11.24
CA ASN A 68 12.12 -1.43 -11.28
C ASN A 68 12.30 -2.62 -12.23
N ASP A 69 13.49 -3.23 -12.24
CA ASP A 69 13.79 -4.32 -13.17
C ASP A 69 12.99 -5.58 -12.90
N TRP A 70 12.39 -5.69 -11.72
CA TRP A 70 11.73 -6.91 -11.26
C TRP A 70 10.22 -6.79 -11.20
N THR A 71 9.69 -5.60 -11.08
CA THR A 71 8.25 -5.44 -10.83
C THR A 71 7.75 -4.15 -11.46
N ALA A 72 6.51 -4.19 -11.90
CA ALA A 72 5.81 -3.00 -12.37
C ALA A 72 5.54 -2.11 -11.17
N GLY A 73 5.43 -0.82 -11.39
CA GLY A 73 5.11 0.10 -10.32
C GLY A 73 3.71 -0.16 -9.77
N CYS A 74 3.48 0.29 -8.58
CA CYS A 74 2.17 0.16 -7.95
C CYS A 74 1.90 1.35 -7.04
N THR A 75 0.64 1.47 -6.62
CA THR A 75 0.22 2.52 -5.70
C THR A 75 -0.41 1.85 -4.49
N TYR A 76 0.01 2.26 -3.31
CA TYR A 76 -0.59 1.80 -2.05
C TYR A 76 -1.42 2.92 -1.46
N ILE A 77 -2.62 2.58 -1.03
CA ILE A 77 -3.51 3.54 -0.36
C ILE A 77 -3.98 2.92 0.94
N ILE A 78 -3.96 3.71 2.00
CA ILE A 78 -4.47 3.26 3.29
C ILE A 78 -5.85 3.89 3.48
N TYR A 79 -6.86 3.05 3.57
CA TYR A 79 -8.21 3.48 3.90
C TYR A 79 -8.47 3.19 5.36
N ASN A 80 -9.29 4.00 5.99
CA ASN A 80 -9.69 3.74 7.36
C ASN A 80 -11.20 3.56 7.43
N TYR A 81 -11.60 2.69 8.33
CA TYR A 81 -13.01 2.39 8.54
C TYR A 81 -13.29 2.40 10.02
N GLU A 82 -14.40 2.99 10.39
CA GLU A 82 -14.83 2.98 11.77
C GLU A 82 -15.79 1.83 11.98
N LEU A 83 -15.42 0.92 12.87
CA LEU A 83 -16.30 -0.19 13.25
C LEU A 83 -17.00 0.20 14.54
N ASP A 84 -18.31 0.12 14.55
CA ASP A 84 -19.10 0.56 15.70
C ASP A 84 -19.25 -0.49 16.78
N GLY A 85 -18.57 -1.58 16.65
CA GLY A 85 -18.60 -2.62 17.66
C GLY A 85 -19.78 -3.56 17.54
N ARG A 86 -20.64 -3.33 16.58
CA ARG A 86 -21.75 -4.22 16.30
C ARG A 86 -21.57 -4.80 14.91
N ILE A 87 -21.81 -6.08 14.81
CA ILE A 87 -21.78 -6.75 13.52
C ILE A 87 -23.21 -7.17 13.21
N GLU A 88 -23.69 -6.60 12.18
CA GLU A 88 -25.07 -6.85 11.75
C GLU A 88 -25.14 -8.03 10.79
#